data_ae9a41b4e728ae4a6cb78ada9854f51a
#
_entry.id   ae9a41b4e728ae4a6cb78ada9854f51a
#
_cell.length_a   1.000
_cell.length_b   1.000
_cell.length_c   1.000
_cell.angle_alpha   90.00
_cell.angle_beta   90.00
_cell.angle_gamma   90.00
#
_symmetry.space_group_name_H-M   'P 1'
#
loop_
_entity.id
_entity.type
_entity.pdbx_description
1 polymer ?
#
loop_
_entity_poly.entity_id
_entity_poly.type
_entity_poly.pdbx_seq_one_letter_code
_entity_poly.pdbx_strand_id
1 'polypeptide(L)'
;MQKGGIKMEHYKQLYIYEKYYMPDCPLFIEKYALTKDNVKNSIFAQIKLRNIGMKNILATYINVKCFDIENHELGEPIEYIYQDKVVARGEEFGGREPIYFQNAYTRKIIITCTKVVYEDGSVWTSDGTKHFEKSNMKFAEEILNEECLQQLKFYENIPEITLKHGIYVPQKLGKIDVCGCGAYNYNETDKVEEPCYNCGKTVKWWNKKVDEKYLQSQFDSRRKAEKEKELEKQRIEEEQRAIKKIEEERRRKKSIKTFAITASALVIIFGGHAIYKAVTPPTKEEQVSMDLEKFSDNGVLTEDLAKNHKSEVEKKAEEIKNSDYDTYCYIQAQLSLYADDNGFVAIKYLQQIKHTERFSDYNKVYDLCKDNM
;
A
#
# COMPACT_ATOMS: atom_id res chain seq x y z
N MET A 1 -42.39 -48.17 -10.31
CA MET A 1 -42.63 -46.94 -9.56
C MET A 1 -41.52 -46.76 -8.52
N GLN A 2 -40.48 -46.00 -8.87
CA GLN A 2 -39.45 -45.62 -7.91
C GLN A 2 -40.00 -44.48 -7.06
N LYS A 3 -40.19 -44.73 -5.77
CA LYS A 3 -40.47 -43.69 -4.77
C LYS A 3 -39.18 -42.90 -4.58
N GLY A 4 -39.09 -41.74 -5.20
CA GLY A 4 -38.05 -40.74 -4.90
C GLY A 4 -38.23 -40.24 -3.47
N GLY A 5 -37.50 -40.85 -2.54
CA GLY A 5 -37.41 -40.32 -1.18
C GLY A 5 -36.75 -38.97 -1.19
N ILE A 6 -37.47 -37.94 -0.85
CA ILE A 6 -36.91 -36.60 -0.57
C ILE A 6 -35.94 -36.75 0.60
N LYS A 7 -34.64 -36.69 0.31
CA LYS A 7 -33.59 -36.69 1.33
C LYS A 7 -33.75 -35.37 2.11
N MET A 8 -34.41 -35.42 3.28
CA MET A 8 -34.51 -34.22 4.14
C MET A 8 -33.10 -33.82 4.59
N GLU A 9 -32.70 -32.61 4.28
CA GLU A 9 -31.45 -32.06 4.83
C GLU A 9 -31.54 -32.05 6.34
N HIS A 10 -30.53 -32.58 7.02
CA HIS A 10 -30.46 -32.65 8.47
C HIS A 10 -30.52 -31.24 9.08
N TYR A 11 -29.78 -30.30 8.49
CA TYR A 11 -29.73 -28.89 8.92
C TYR A 11 -30.24 -27.98 7.80
N LYS A 12 -31.08 -27.02 8.17
CA LYS A 12 -31.57 -25.97 7.28
C LYS A 12 -31.17 -24.60 7.85
N GLN A 13 -30.26 -23.91 7.15
CA GLN A 13 -29.91 -22.54 7.50
C GLN A 13 -31.11 -21.63 7.25
N LEU A 14 -31.51 -20.86 8.26
CA LEU A 14 -32.64 -19.93 8.19
C LEU A 14 -32.16 -18.51 7.84
N TYR A 15 -31.21 -18.01 8.59
CA TYR A 15 -30.70 -16.63 8.45
C TYR A 15 -29.20 -16.61 8.70
N ILE A 16 -28.53 -15.67 8.00
CA ILE A 16 -27.13 -15.28 8.26
C ILE A 16 -27.09 -13.78 8.53
N TYR A 17 -26.32 -13.43 9.53
CA TYR A 17 -26.07 -12.07 9.93
C TYR A 17 -24.57 -11.85 10.06
N GLU A 18 -24.06 -10.71 9.55
CA GLU A 18 -22.64 -10.44 9.50
C GLU A 18 -22.32 -9.04 10.01
N LYS A 19 -21.13 -8.91 10.60
CA LYS A 19 -20.55 -7.65 11.05
C LYS A 19 -21.38 -6.92 12.09
N TYR A 20 -21.31 -7.39 13.33
CA TYR A 20 -21.93 -6.74 14.47
C TYR A 20 -20.90 -6.33 15.50
N TYR A 21 -21.05 -5.14 16.06
CA TYR A 21 -20.26 -4.63 17.16
C TYR A 21 -21.17 -4.28 18.36
N MET A 22 -20.59 -4.26 19.54
CA MET A 22 -21.27 -3.75 20.74
C MET A 22 -20.42 -2.58 21.27
N PRO A 23 -21.00 -1.38 21.46
CA PRO A 23 -20.24 -0.22 21.93
C PRO A 23 -19.46 -0.53 23.21
N ASP A 24 -18.18 -0.11 23.22
CA ASP A 24 -17.23 -0.30 24.33
C ASP A 24 -16.91 -1.76 24.71
N CYS A 25 -17.22 -2.73 23.84
CA CYS A 25 -16.96 -4.15 24.04
C CYS A 25 -15.68 -4.60 23.31
N PRO A 26 -14.82 -5.42 23.93
CA PRO A 26 -13.59 -5.93 23.29
C PRO A 26 -13.84 -7.06 22.29
N LEU A 27 -15.10 -7.32 21.94
CA LEU A 27 -15.49 -8.37 20.99
C LEU A 27 -16.21 -7.80 19.78
N PHE A 28 -16.07 -8.50 18.68
CA PHE A 28 -16.79 -8.25 17.42
C PHE A 28 -17.41 -9.56 16.94
N ILE A 29 -18.65 -9.51 16.45
CA ILE A 29 -19.27 -10.65 15.77
C ILE A 29 -18.98 -10.56 14.29
N GLU A 30 -18.18 -11.49 13.78
CA GLU A 30 -17.91 -11.62 12.35
C GLU A 30 -19.14 -12.06 11.59
N LYS A 31 -19.81 -13.09 12.12
CA LYS A 31 -21.09 -13.56 11.64
C LYS A 31 -21.78 -14.44 12.67
N TYR A 32 -23.09 -14.53 12.58
CA TYR A 32 -23.84 -15.61 13.22
C TYR A 32 -24.91 -16.14 12.27
N ALA A 33 -25.28 -17.38 12.47
CA ALA A 33 -26.32 -18.03 11.67
C ALA A 33 -27.35 -18.66 12.60
N LEU A 34 -28.63 -18.54 12.24
CA LEU A 34 -29.72 -19.33 12.81
C LEU A 34 -29.97 -20.51 11.91
N THR A 35 -29.94 -21.71 12.47
CA THR A 35 -30.09 -22.96 11.76
C THR A 35 -31.15 -23.83 12.41
N LYS A 36 -32.00 -24.45 11.62
CA LYS A 36 -32.95 -25.45 12.07
C LYS A 36 -32.34 -26.84 11.97
N ASP A 37 -32.32 -27.55 13.08
CA ASP A 37 -32.08 -29.00 13.14
C ASP A 37 -33.41 -29.72 12.88
N ASN A 38 -33.59 -30.31 11.71
CA ASN A 38 -34.81 -30.99 11.31
C ASN A 38 -35.01 -32.32 12.04
N VAL A 39 -33.95 -32.90 12.57
CA VAL A 39 -34.02 -34.18 13.32
C VAL A 39 -34.49 -33.91 14.75
N LYS A 40 -33.90 -32.93 15.42
CA LYS A 40 -34.25 -32.55 16.78
C LYS A 40 -35.44 -31.58 16.84
N ASN A 41 -35.88 -31.08 15.69
CA ASN A 41 -36.89 -30.03 15.57
C ASN A 41 -36.59 -28.82 16.45
N SER A 42 -35.37 -28.42 16.52
CA SER A 42 -34.87 -27.30 17.33
C SER A 42 -34.17 -26.25 16.48
N ILE A 43 -34.03 -25.05 17.00
CA ILE A 43 -33.23 -23.97 16.40
C ILE A 43 -31.95 -23.82 17.22
N PHE A 44 -30.85 -23.55 16.55
CA PHE A 44 -29.61 -23.19 17.20
C PHE A 44 -28.93 -22.02 16.49
N ALA A 45 -28.09 -21.28 17.21
CA ALA A 45 -27.17 -20.30 16.65
C ALA A 45 -25.73 -20.80 16.67
N GLN A 46 -24.98 -20.43 15.68
CA GLN A 46 -23.51 -20.49 15.69
C GLN A 46 -23.00 -19.06 15.58
N ILE A 47 -22.27 -18.59 16.58
CA ILE A 47 -21.81 -17.21 16.68
C ILE A 47 -20.30 -17.19 16.56
N LYS A 48 -19.79 -16.57 15.51
CA LYS A 48 -18.36 -16.40 15.27
C LYS A 48 -17.93 -15.05 15.81
N LEU A 49 -17.22 -15.08 16.89
CA LEU A 49 -16.68 -13.92 17.60
C LEU A 49 -15.21 -13.69 17.21
N ARG A 50 -14.75 -12.44 17.34
CA ARG A 50 -13.34 -12.05 17.22
C ARG A 50 -12.94 -11.23 18.43
N ASN A 51 -11.76 -11.50 18.97
CA ASN A 51 -11.12 -10.65 19.96
C ASN A 51 -10.54 -9.40 19.26
N ILE A 52 -11.11 -8.25 19.51
CA ILE A 52 -10.65 -6.95 18.98
C ILE A 52 -9.90 -6.12 20.03
N GLY A 53 -9.76 -6.65 21.26
CA GLY A 53 -9.01 -6.04 22.36
C GLY A 53 -7.51 -6.37 22.30
N MET A 54 -6.74 -5.71 23.17
CA MET A 54 -5.29 -5.88 23.25
C MET A 54 -4.88 -7.13 24.03
N LYS A 55 -5.71 -7.57 24.99
CA LYS A 55 -5.43 -8.68 25.90
C LYS A 55 -5.94 -10.00 25.35
N ASN A 56 -5.23 -11.08 25.66
CA ASN A 56 -5.71 -12.42 25.36
C ASN A 56 -6.92 -12.76 26.23
N ILE A 57 -7.98 -13.31 25.60
CA ILE A 57 -9.22 -13.69 26.29
C ILE A 57 -9.13 -15.15 26.73
N LEU A 58 -9.51 -15.43 27.97
CA LEU A 58 -9.62 -16.77 28.54
C LEU A 58 -11.05 -17.28 28.58
N ALA A 59 -12.03 -16.39 28.89
CA ALA A 59 -13.43 -16.75 28.85
C ALA A 59 -14.31 -15.55 28.42
N THR A 60 -15.42 -15.86 27.76
CA THR A 60 -16.41 -14.89 27.30
C THR A 60 -17.81 -15.33 27.70
N TYR A 61 -18.55 -14.46 28.32
CA TYR A 61 -19.94 -14.67 28.75
C TYR A 61 -20.86 -13.84 27.87
N ILE A 62 -21.81 -14.49 27.23
CA ILE A 62 -22.83 -13.81 26.42
C ILE A 62 -24.22 -14.19 26.87
N ASN A 63 -25.14 -13.24 26.78
CA ASN A 63 -26.60 -13.46 26.93
C ASN A 63 -27.24 -13.39 25.56
N VAL A 64 -28.09 -14.37 25.25
CA VAL A 64 -28.83 -14.45 24.00
C VAL A 64 -30.33 -14.42 24.29
N LYS A 65 -31.01 -13.35 23.87
CA LYS A 65 -32.48 -13.24 23.90
C LYS A 65 -33.04 -13.72 22.58
N CYS A 66 -34.09 -14.52 22.65
CA CYS A 66 -34.75 -15.11 21.49
C CYS A 66 -36.06 -14.41 21.18
N PHE A 67 -36.38 -14.25 19.90
CA PHE A 67 -37.63 -13.63 19.44
C PHE A 67 -38.23 -14.47 18.30
N ASP A 68 -39.57 -14.46 18.24
CA ASP A 68 -40.30 -15.02 17.09
C ASP A 68 -40.25 -14.07 15.87
N ILE A 69 -41.04 -14.43 14.84
CA ILE A 69 -41.11 -13.63 13.61
C ILE A 69 -41.83 -12.28 13.80
N GLU A 70 -42.66 -12.16 14.82
CA GLU A 70 -43.43 -10.96 15.18
C GLU A 70 -42.69 -10.07 16.20
N ASN A 71 -41.44 -10.46 16.56
CA ASN A 71 -40.60 -9.82 17.59
C ASN A 71 -41.12 -9.96 19.02
N HIS A 72 -41.93 -10.97 19.35
CA HIS A 72 -42.23 -11.29 20.74
C HIS A 72 -41.04 -12.06 21.35
N GLU A 73 -40.65 -11.69 22.57
CA GLU A 73 -39.59 -12.36 23.31
C GLU A 73 -40.02 -13.80 23.72
N LEU A 74 -39.13 -14.76 23.51
CA LEU A 74 -39.39 -16.18 23.71
C LEU A 74 -38.57 -16.72 24.89
N GLY A 75 -39.16 -16.69 26.07
CA GLY A 75 -38.58 -17.22 27.30
C GLY A 75 -37.47 -16.33 27.87
N GLU A 76 -36.73 -16.89 28.84
CA GLU A 76 -35.65 -16.17 29.51
C GLU A 76 -34.38 -16.12 28.62
N PRO A 77 -33.53 -15.10 28.80
CA PRO A 77 -32.25 -15.03 28.12
C PRO A 77 -31.37 -16.24 28.44
N ILE A 78 -30.69 -16.76 27.41
CA ILE A 78 -29.77 -17.88 27.54
C ILE A 78 -28.38 -17.35 27.80
N GLU A 79 -27.82 -17.68 28.96
CA GLU A 79 -26.37 -17.44 29.21
C GLU A 79 -25.56 -18.54 28.57
N TYR A 80 -24.51 -18.15 27.80
CA TYR A 80 -23.57 -19.06 27.19
C TYR A 80 -22.15 -18.60 27.45
N ILE A 81 -21.25 -19.56 27.72
CA ILE A 81 -19.85 -19.31 28.08
C ILE A 81 -18.95 -19.98 27.07
N TYR A 82 -18.13 -19.18 26.41
CA TYR A 82 -16.98 -19.66 25.64
C TYR A 82 -15.77 -19.68 26.57
N GLN A 83 -15.14 -20.83 26.75
CA GLN A 83 -14.01 -21.03 27.67
C GLN A 83 -13.03 -22.09 27.10
N ASP A 84 -12.02 -22.43 27.88
CA ASP A 84 -11.03 -23.49 27.61
C ASP A 84 -10.12 -23.26 26.39
N LYS A 85 -10.11 -22.01 25.87
CA LYS A 85 -9.20 -21.61 24.79
C LYS A 85 -8.71 -20.19 25.02
N VAL A 86 -7.41 -19.98 25.01
CA VAL A 86 -6.82 -18.63 24.96
C VAL A 86 -7.02 -18.06 23.57
N VAL A 87 -7.67 -16.91 23.47
CA VAL A 87 -7.97 -16.23 22.20
C VAL A 87 -7.15 -14.96 22.11
N ALA A 88 -6.15 -14.97 21.24
CA ALA A 88 -5.28 -13.84 21.02
C ALA A 88 -6.01 -12.69 20.27
N ARG A 89 -5.39 -11.50 20.31
CA ARG A 89 -5.87 -10.34 19.55
C ARG A 89 -6.03 -10.66 18.06
N GLY A 90 -7.18 -10.35 17.48
CA GLY A 90 -7.51 -10.61 16.08
C GLY A 90 -7.96 -12.04 15.79
N GLU A 91 -7.87 -12.97 16.75
CA GLU A 91 -8.26 -14.36 16.58
C GLU A 91 -9.79 -14.54 16.67
N GLU A 92 -10.29 -15.51 15.90
CA GLU A 92 -11.72 -15.88 15.84
C GLU A 92 -12.01 -17.12 16.68
N PHE A 93 -13.21 -17.16 17.30
CA PHE A 93 -13.67 -18.30 18.09
C PHE A 93 -15.19 -18.47 18.05
N GLY A 94 -15.73 -19.52 18.63
CA GLY A 94 -17.16 -19.78 18.83
C GLY A 94 -17.93 -20.28 17.61
N GLY A 95 -17.44 -20.06 16.39
CA GLY A 95 -18.19 -20.34 15.14
C GLY A 95 -18.55 -21.80 14.88
N ARG A 96 -18.00 -22.75 15.65
CA ARG A 96 -18.32 -24.19 15.52
C ARG A 96 -19.17 -24.72 16.67
N GLU A 97 -19.45 -23.90 17.66
CA GLU A 97 -20.18 -24.26 18.89
C GLU A 97 -21.64 -23.85 18.75
N PRO A 98 -22.59 -24.81 18.66
CA PRO A 98 -24.01 -24.50 18.52
C PRO A 98 -24.63 -24.16 19.87
N ILE A 99 -25.34 -23.07 19.94
CA ILE A 99 -26.19 -22.67 21.09
C ILE A 99 -27.63 -23.05 20.74
N TYR A 100 -28.14 -24.12 21.34
CA TYR A 100 -29.49 -24.60 21.09
C TYR A 100 -30.54 -23.79 21.87
N PHE A 101 -31.63 -23.43 21.20
CA PHE A 101 -32.74 -22.72 21.77
C PHE A 101 -33.89 -23.68 22.11
N GLN A 102 -34.52 -23.44 23.26
CA GLN A 102 -35.64 -24.25 23.72
C GLN A 102 -36.86 -24.08 22.81
N ASN A 103 -37.01 -22.90 22.21
CA ASN A 103 -38.20 -22.57 21.42
C ASN A 103 -37.91 -22.72 19.91
N ALA A 104 -38.63 -23.62 19.25
CA ALA A 104 -38.50 -23.89 17.81
C ALA A 104 -39.01 -22.73 16.91
N TYR A 105 -39.73 -21.75 17.49
CA TYR A 105 -40.22 -20.57 16.78
C TYR A 105 -39.24 -19.43 16.75
N THR A 106 -38.02 -19.57 17.33
CA THR A 106 -36.98 -18.53 17.31
C THR A 106 -36.64 -18.17 15.86
N ARG A 107 -36.72 -16.87 15.54
CA ARG A 107 -36.40 -16.33 14.20
C ARG A 107 -35.40 -15.18 14.25
N LYS A 108 -35.24 -14.57 15.43
CA LYS A 108 -34.31 -13.47 15.68
C LYS A 108 -33.68 -13.65 17.05
N ILE A 109 -32.41 -13.22 17.17
CA ILE A 109 -31.74 -13.17 18.46
C ILE A 109 -31.13 -11.80 18.69
N ILE A 110 -31.05 -11.39 19.95
CA ILE A 110 -30.24 -10.26 20.39
C ILE A 110 -29.15 -10.81 21.30
N ILE A 111 -27.92 -10.47 20.98
CA ILE A 111 -26.72 -10.96 21.66
C ILE A 111 -26.13 -9.82 22.48
N THR A 112 -25.78 -10.07 23.73
CA THR A 112 -25.13 -9.13 24.64
C THR A 112 -23.89 -9.81 25.23
N CYS A 113 -22.72 -9.20 25.17
CA CYS A 113 -21.57 -9.64 25.96
C CYS A 113 -21.70 -9.05 27.36
N THR A 114 -21.70 -9.92 28.37
CA THR A 114 -21.83 -9.50 29.78
C THR A 114 -20.48 -9.43 30.49
N LYS A 115 -19.54 -10.33 30.13
CA LYS A 115 -18.25 -10.40 30.79
C LYS A 115 -17.20 -11.01 29.87
N VAL A 116 -15.99 -10.48 29.95
CA VAL A 116 -14.78 -11.05 29.32
C VAL A 116 -13.71 -11.20 30.40
N VAL A 117 -13.17 -12.40 30.55
CA VAL A 117 -12.07 -12.72 31.46
C VAL A 117 -10.79 -12.83 30.62
N TYR A 118 -9.78 -12.09 31.00
CA TYR A 118 -8.49 -12.11 30.31
C TYR A 118 -7.50 -13.06 30.97
N GLU A 119 -6.47 -13.45 30.20
CA GLU A 119 -5.40 -14.35 30.65
C GLU A 119 -4.60 -13.77 31.84
N ASP A 120 -4.50 -12.44 31.94
CA ASP A 120 -3.85 -11.73 33.06
C ASP A 120 -4.73 -11.67 34.33
N GLY A 121 -5.89 -12.31 34.33
CA GLY A 121 -6.85 -12.32 35.43
C GLY A 121 -7.71 -11.06 35.54
N SER A 122 -7.47 -10.05 34.72
CA SER A 122 -8.36 -8.89 34.65
C SER A 122 -9.69 -9.23 34.00
N VAL A 123 -10.74 -8.44 34.30
CA VAL A 123 -12.09 -8.70 33.84
C VAL A 123 -12.69 -7.42 33.26
N TRP A 124 -13.27 -7.55 32.07
CA TRP A 124 -14.16 -6.56 31.51
C TRP A 124 -15.62 -6.96 31.75
N THR A 125 -16.46 -6.03 32.13
CA THR A 125 -17.91 -6.27 32.35
C THR A 125 -18.73 -5.20 31.66
N SER A 126 -19.89 -5.61 31.15
CA SER A 126 -20.93 -4.71 30.64
C SER A 126 -21.96 -4.45 31.72
N ASP A 127 -22.62 -3.28 31.67
CA ASP A 127 -23.82 -2.96 32.48
C ASP A 127 -25.09 -3.66 31.98
N GLY A 128 -25.01 -4.41 30.89
CA GLY A 128 -26.14 -5.12 30.28
C GLY A 128 -27.08 -4.25 29.44
N THR A 129 -26.85 -2.94 29.38
CA THR A 129 -27.72 -2.01 28.62
C THR A 129 -27.44 -2.01 27.12
N LYS A 130 -26.23 -2.40 26.71
CA LYS A 130 -25.79 -2.43 25.32
C LYS A 130 -25.86 -3.86 24.78
N HIS A 131 -26.11 -3.99 23.49
CA HIS A 131 -26.09 -5.27 22.77
C HIS A 131 -25.36 -5.13 21.46
N PHE A 132 -25.07 -6.26 20.81
CA PHE A 132 -24.45 -6.26 19.48
C PHE A 132 -25.43 -5.70 18.45
N GLU A 133 -25.00 -4.67 17.74
CA GLU A 133 -25.75 -4.01 16.67
C GLU A 133 -25.00 -4.11 15.34
N LYS A 134 -25.74 -4.04 14.24
CA LYS A 134 -25.16 -4.17 12.90
C LYS A 134 -24.18 -3.04 12.63
N SER A 135 -23.02 -3.39 12.14
CA SER A 135 -22.02 -2.44 11.64
C SER A 135 -22.59 -1.59 10.50
N ASN A 136 -22.35 -0.28 10.56
CA ASN A 136 -22.72 0.67 9.52
C ASN A 136 -21.47 1.33 8.90
N MET A 137 -20.46 0.51 8.56
CA MET A 137 -19.27 1.00 7.89
C MET A 137 -19.59 1.45 6.46
N LYS A 138 -19.03 2.57 6.07
CA LYS A 138 -19.07 3.07 4.70
C LYS A 138 -17.75 2.86 4.01
N PHE A 139 -17.79 2.56 2.73
CA PHE A 139 -16.59 2.57 1.89
C PHE A 139 -16.17 4.02 1.57
N ALA A 140 -14.88 4.23 1.43
CA ALA A 140 -14.35 5.52 0.98
C ALA A 140 -14.94 5.93 -0.39
N GLU A 141 -15.22 4.95 -1.24
CA GLU A 141 -15.87 5.15 -2.56
C GLU A 141 -17.28 5.73 -2.48
N GLU A 142 -17.97 5.60 -1.33
CA GLU A 142 -19.32 6.15 -1.13
C GLU A 142 -19.30 7.64 -0.77
N ILE A 143 -18.15 8.17 -0.32
CA ILE A 143 -18.05 9.54 0.20
C ILE A 143 -17.05 10.43 -0.55
N LEU A 144 -16.04 9.84 -1.19
CA LEU A 144 -15.00 10.57 -1.91
C LEU A 144 -15.37 10.75 -3.37
N ASN A 145 -15.01 11.91 -3.94
CA ASN A 145 -15.11 12.14 -5.38
C ASN A 145 -14.08 11.32 -6.15
N GLU A 146 -14.24 11.25 -7.48
CA GLU A 146 -13.40 10.42 -8.34
C GLU A 146 -11.91 10.83 -8.33
N GLU A 147 -11.61 12.14 -8.25
CA GLU A 147 -10.23 12.64 -8.20
C GLU A 147 -9.53 12.22 -6.92
N CYS A 148 -10.24 12.31 -5.78
CA CYS A 148 -9.75 11.82 -4.50
C CYS A 148 -9.54 10.30 -4.48
N LEU A 149 -10.45 9.53 -5.09
CA LEU A 149 -10.31 8.08 -5.21
C LEU A 149 -9.12 7.69 -6.09
N GLN A 150 -8.89 8.39 -7.19
CA GLN A 150 -7.69 8.20 -8.01
C GLN A 150 -6.43 8.48 -7.19
N GLN A 151 -6.40 9.59 -6.45
CA GLN A 151 -5.26 9.93 -5.60
C GLN A 151 -5.05 8.90 -4.50
N LEU A 152 -6.10 8.37 -3.89
CA LEU A 152 -6.03 7.34 -2.86
C LEU A 152 -5.35 6.05 -3.38
N LYS A 153 -5.60 5.68 -4.63
CA LYS A 153 -4.98 4.50 -5.30
C LYS A 153 -3.48 4.70 -5.60
N PHE A 154 -3.00 5.93 -5.64
CA PHE A 154 -1.58 6.24 -5.88
C PHE A 154 -0.71 6.19 -4.61
N TYR A 155 -1.29 5.95 -3.43
CA TYR A 155 -0.46 5.80 -2.24
C TYR A 155 0.22 4.42 -2.21
N GLU A 156 1.54 4.41 -2.25
CA GLU A 156 2.37 3.20 -2.27
C GLU A 156 2.29 2.37 -0.98
N ASN A 157 1.92 3.01 0.15
CA ASN A 157 1.88 2.38 1.47
C ASN A 157 0.49 1.93 1.94
N ILE A 158 -0.47 1.76 1.03
CA ILE A 158 -1.77 1.20 1.38
C ILE A 158 -1.62 -0.31 1.62
N PRO A 159 -2.07 -0.83 2.78
CA PRO A 159 -1.97 -2.25 3.07
C PRO A 159 -2.68 -3.10 2.01
N GLU A 160 -2.02 -4.18 1.56
CA GLU A 160 -2.54 -5.07 0.51
C GLU A 160 -3.95 -5.60 0.79
N ILE A 161 -4.27 -5.82 2.08
CA ILE A 161 -5.60 -6.28 2.49
C ILE A 161 -6.70 -5.30 2.10
N THR A 162 -6.42 -4.00 2.08
CA THR A 162 -7.41 -2.98 1.67
C THR A 162 -7.57 -2.88 0.17
N LEU A 163 -6.55 -3.26 -0.60
CA LEU A 163 -6.63 -3.35 -2.06
C LEU A 163 -7.57 -4.48 -2.50
N LYS A 164 -7.68 -5.55 -1.68
CA LYS A 164 -8.58 -6.70 -1.94
C LYS A 164 -10.02 -6.48 -1.48
N HIS A 165 -10.21 -5.77 -0.38
CA HIS A 165 -11.51 -5.67 0.31
C HIS A 165 -12.12 -4.26 0.30
N GLY A 166 -11.44 -3.29 -0.30
CA GLY A 166 -11.84 -1.88 -0.31
C GLY A 166 -11.33 -1.10 0.91
N ILE A 167 -11.38 0.21 0.81
CA ILE A 167 -11.00 1.13 1.87
C ILE A 167 -12.26 1.64 2.55
N TYR A 168 -12.33 1.49 3.86
CA TYR A 168 -13.44 1.99 4.67
C TYR A 168 -13.11 3.37 5.24
N VAL A 169 -14.17 4.12 5.52
CA VAL A 169 -14.06 5.40 6.26
C VAL A 169 -13.75 5.09 7.71
N PRO A 170 -12.61 5.54 8.24
CA PRO A 170 -12.27 5.34 9.63
C PRO A 170 -13.28 6.03 10.55
N GLN A 171 -13.65 5.38 11.66
CA GLN A 171 -14.62 5.91 12.62
C GLN A 171 -14.15 5.62 14.04
N LYS A 172 -14.58 6.46 14.97
CA LYS A 172 -14.43 6.21 16.41
C LYS A 172 -15.81 6.02 17.03
N LEU A 173 -16.04 4.85 17.63
CA LEU A 173 -17.31 4.43 18.25
C LEU A 173 -17.07 4.15 19.74
N GLY A 174 -16.99 5.23 20.55
CA GLY A 174 -16.56 5.11 21.93
C GLY A 174 -15.13 4.62 22.05
N LYS A 175 -14.91 3.47 22.71
CA LYS A 175 -13.61 2.81 22.84
C LYS A 175 -13.23 1.95 21.62
N ILE A 176 -14.07 1.90 20.60
CA ILE A 176 -13.81 1.12 19.39
C ILE A 176 -13.37 2.03 18.27
N ASP A 177 -12.25 1.72 17.67
CA ASP A 177 -11.74 2.34 16.46
C ASP A 177 -11.99 1.43 15.26
N VAL A 178 -12.73 1.93 14.28
CA VAL A 178 -12.92 1.29 12.97
C VAL A 178 -11.81 1.75 12.05
N CYS A 179 -10.99 0.81 11.63
CA CYS A 179 -9.83 1.07 10.76
C CYS A 179 -10.24 1.21 9.29
N GLY A 180 -9.45 1.94 8.49
CA GLY A 180 -9.63 2.01 7.05
C GLY A 180 -9.54 0.65 6.32
N CYS A 181 -9.01 -0.40 6.94
CA CYS A 181 -9.08 -1.77 6.43
C CYS A 181 -10.37 -2.52 6.82
N GLY A 182 -11.32 -1.86 7.48
CA GLY A 182 -12.57 -2.44 7.95
C GLY A 182 -12.48 -3.24 9.26
N ALA A 183 -11.30 -3.32 9.88
CA ALA A 183 -11.14 -3.99 11.16
C ALA A 183 -11.58 -3.10 12.33
N TYR A 184 -12.25 -3.69 13.31
CA TYR A 184 -12.61 -3.08 14.57
C TYR A 184 -11.48 -3.31 15.57
N ASN A 185 -11.08 -2.29 16.32
CA ASN A 185 -10.03 -2.35 17.33
C ASN A 185 -10.56 -1.72 18.62
N TYR A 186 -10.52 -2.46 19.72
CA TYR A 186 -10.92 -1.94 21.03
C TYR A 186 -9.72 -1.34 21.75
N ASN A 187 -9.81 -0.08 22.10
CA ASN A 187 -8.81 0.66 22.86
C ASN A 187 -9.32 0.94 24.26
N GLU A 188 -8.74 0.28 25.24
CA GLU A 188 -9.11 0.44 26.64
C GLU A 188 -8.83 1.84 27.17
N THR A 189 -7.75 2.45 26.68
CA THR A 189 -7.34 3.81 27.04
C THR A 189 -7.20 4.69 25.81
N ASP A 190 -7.80 5.89 25.84
CA ASP A 190 -7.66 6.88 24.76
C ASP A 190 -6.26 7.52 24.66
N LYS A 191 -5.30 7.07 25.48
CA LYS A 191 -3.98 7.73 25.64
C LYS A 191 -2.94 7.29 24.62
N VAL A 192 -3.09 6.11 24.04
CA VAL A 192 -2.12 5.54 23.10
C VAL A 192 -2.86 5.12 21.84
N GLU A 193 -2.40 5.59 20.70
CA GLU A 193 -2.95 5.21 19.42
C GLU A 193 -2.34 3.87 18.97
N GLU A 194 -3.09 2.80 19.20
CA GLU A 194 -2.66 1.46 18.89
C GLU A 194 -2.79 1.13 17.40
N PRO A 195 -1.79 0.45 16.83
CA PRO A 195 -1.90 -0.03 15.45
C PRO A 195 -2.99 -1.10 15.31
N CYS A 196 -3.68 -1.08 14.20
CA CYS A 196 -4.70 -2.06 13.85
C CYS A 196 -4.10 -3.48 13.79
N TYR A 197 -4.73 -4.46 14.43
CA TYR A 197 -4.26 -5.85 14.41
C TYR A 197 -4.21 -6.46 13.00
N ASN A 198 -5.04 -5.95 12.08
CA ASN A 198 -5.21 -6.52 10.74
C ASN A 198 -4.25 -5.91 9.71
N CYS A 199 -4.03 -4.58 9.74
CA CYS A 199 -3.23 -3.90 8.73
C CYS A 199 -2.00 -3.15 9.27
N GLY A 200 -1.81 -3.11 10.60
CA GLY A 200 -0.69 -2.44 11.25
C GLY A 200 -0.71 -0.90 11.21
N LYS A 201 -1.73 -0.28 10.60
CA LYS A 201 -1.85 1.19 10.54
C LYS A 201 -2.77 1.71 11.64
N THR A 202 -2.50 2.94 12.13
CA THR A 202 -3.38 3.58 13.12
C THR A 202 -4.58 4.23 12.45
N VAL A 203 -5.65 4.49 13.23
CA VAL A 203 -6.83 5.21 12.72
C VAL A 203 -6.48 6.64 12.28
N LYS A 204 -5.56 7.31 12.98
CA LYS A 204 -5.07 8.64 12.61
C LYS A 204 -4.35 8.64 11.26
N TRP A 205 -3.54 7.62 11.00
CA TRP A 205 -2.91 7.44 9.70
C TRP A 205 -3.97 7.36 8.60
N TRP A 206 -5.02 6.53 8.82
CA TRP A 206 -6.12 6.39 7.88
C TRP A 206 -6.95 7.66 7.74
N ASN A 207 -7.28 8.36 8.83
CA ASN A 207 -8.02 9.63 8.80
C ASN A 207 -7.30 10.66 7.91
N LYS A 208 -5.96 10.74 8.01
CA LYS A 208 -5.17 11.60 7.13
C LYS A 208 -5.23 11.16 5.67
N LYS A 209 -5.24 9.83 5.40
CA LYS A 209 -5.23 9.28 4.04
C LYS A 209 -6.60 9.36 3.34
N VAL A 210 -7.70 9.35 4.10
CA VAL A 210 -9.08 9.42 3.57
C VAL A 210 -9.66 10.83 3.71
N ASP A 211 -8.87 11.81 4.19
CA ASP A 211 -9.28 13.21 4.25
C ASP A 211 -9.41 13.80 2.85
N GLU A 212 -10.63 14.23 2.50
CA GLU A 212 -10.96 14.71 1.14
C GLU A 212 -10.12 15.94 0.76
N LYS A 213 -9.94 16.90 1.69
CA LYS A 213 -9.16 18.13 1.42
C LYS A 213 -7.69 17.80 1.18
N TYR A 214 -7.15 16.88 1.97
CA TYR A 214 -5.78 16.41 1.79
C TYR A 214 -5.60 15.69 0.46
N LEU A 215 -6.51 14.77 0.12
CA LEU A 215 -6.51 14.03 -1.16
C LEU A 215 -6.60 14.98 -2.35
N GLN A 216 -7.53 15.94 -2.31
CA GLN A 216 -7.69 16.93 -3.38
C GLN A 216 -6.42 17.76 -3.57
N SER A 217 -5.84 18.25 -2.49
CA SER A 217 -4.58 19.00 -2.52
C SER A 217 -3.42 18.19 -3.14
N GLN A 218 -3.33 16.90 -2.82
CA GLN A 218 -2.32 16.00 -3.39
C GLN A 218 -2.58 15.72 -4.87
N PHE A 219 -3.83 15.51 -5.26
CA PHE A 219 -4.24 15.32 -6.66
C PHE A 219 -3.89 16.54 -7.50
N ASP A 220 -4.25 17.74 -7.04
CA ASP A 220 -3.97 19.00 -7.74
C ASP A 220 -2.46 19.23 -7.88
N SER A 221 -1.69 18.96 -6.82
CA SER A 221 -0.24 19.07 -6.84
C SER A 221 0.40 18.12 -7.85
N ARG A 222 -0.04 16.86 -7.88
CA ARG A 222 0.41 15.86 -8.85
C ARG A 222 0.06 16.27 -10.27
N ARG A 223 -1.20 16.67 -10.51
CA ARG A 223 -1.67 17.11 -11.83
C ARG A 223 -0.89 18.34 -12.34
N LYS A 224 -0.53 19.25 -11.43
CA LYS A 224 0.33 20.38 -11.79
C LYS A 224 1.74 19.92 -12.18
N ALA A 225 2.35 19.03 -11.41
CA ALA A 225 3.67 18.48 -11.71
C ALA A 225 3.68 17.67 -13.03
N GLU A 226 2.62 16.89 -13.31
CA GLU A 226 2.46 16.16 -14.57
C GLU A 226 2.36 17.12 -15.76
N LYS A 227 1.56 18.21 -15.63
CA LYS A 227 1.47 19.24 -16.68
C LYS A 227 2.80 19.96 -16.92
N GLU A 228 3.55 20.27 -15.85
CA GLU A 228 4.86 20.89 -15.97
C GLU A 228 5.86 19.97 -16.69
N LYS A 229 5.85 18.68 -16.37
CA LYS A 229 6.68 17.68 -17.09
C LYS A 229 6.29 17.55 -18.57
N GLU A 230 5.00 17.54 -18.87
CA GLU A 230 4.54 17.44 -20.24
C GLU A 230 4.91 18.70 -21.06
N LEU A 231 4.75 19.88 -20.46
CA LEU A 231 5.16 21.13 -21.09
C LEU A 231 6.66 21.19 -21.34
N GLU A 232 7.45 20.73 -20.39
CA GLU A 232 8.91 20.66 -20.54
C GLU A 232 9.32 19.66 -21.63
N LYS A 233 8.66 18.51 -21.70
CA LYS A 233 8.86 17.54 -22.77
C LYS A 233 8.54 18.14 -24.15
N GLN A 234 7.43 18.88 -24.26
CA GLN A 234 7.07 19.57 -25.51
C GLN A 234 8.14 20.61 -25.89
N ARG A 235 8.64 21.39 -24.92
CA ARG A 235 9.74 22.35 -25.18
C ARG A 235 10.99 21.65 -25.70
N ILE A 236 11.39 20.56 -25.08
CA ILE A 236 12.56 19.78 -25.53
C ILE A 236 12.35 19.23 -26.95
N GLU A 237 11.15 18.70 -27.23
CA GLU A 237 10.82 18.20 -28.59
C GLU A 237 10.82 19.33 -29.64
N GLU A 238 10.29 20.51 -29.30
CA GLU A 238 10.31 21.68 -30.20
C GLU A 238 11.75 22.15 -30.45
N GLU A 239 12.58 22.22 -29.42
CA GLU A 239 13.97 22.58 -29.52
C GLU A 239 14.76 21.59 -30.40
N GLN A 240 14.54 20.29 -30.21
CA GLN A 240 15.14 19.25 -31.06
C GLN A 240 14.70 19.38 -32.53
N ARG A 241 13.40 19.68 -32.79
CA ARG A 241 12.90 19.93 -34.15
C ARG A 241 13.53 21.17 -34.75
N ALA A 242 13.73 22.23 -33.97
CA ALA A 242 14.41 23.45 -34.45
C ALA A 242 15.89 23.18 -34.78
N ILE A 243 16.62 22.47 -33.94
CA ILE A 243 18.01 22.08 -34.18
C ILE A 243 18.10 21.24 -35.45
N LYS A 244 17.23 20.25 -35.62
CA LYS A 244 17.17 19.41 -36.82
C LYS A 244 16.95 20.21 -38.10
N LYS A 245 16.02 21.19 -38.06
CA LYS A 245 15.80 22.10 -39.21
C LYS A 245 17.04 22.92 -39.54
N ILE A 246 17.73 23.45 -38.55
CA ILE A 246 18.97 24.21 -38.74
C ILE A 246 20.08 23.32 -39.39
N GLU A 247 20.19 22.09 -38.90
CA GLU A 247 21.15 21.14 -39.48
C GLU A 247 20.83 20.75 -40.91
N GLU A 248 19.53 20.54 -41.23
CA GLU A 248 19.11 20.26 -42.61
C GLU A 248 19.39 21.47 -43.56
N GLU A 249 19.13 22.69 -43.11
CA GLU A 249 19.50 23.88 -43.84
C GLU A 249 21.02 24.04 -44.05
N ARG A 250 21.81 23.75 -43.02
CA ARG A 250 23.27 23.72 -43.11
C ARG A 250 23.74 22.67 -44.11
N ARG A 251 23.16 21.47 -44.12
CA ARG A 251 23.45 20.40 -45.09
C ARG A 251 23.09 20.84 -46.52
N ARG A 252 21.89 21.47 -46.72
CA ARG A 252 21.50 22.02 -48.01
C ARG A 252 22.48 23.11 -48.51
N LYS A 253 22.87 24.04 -47.61
CA LYS A 253 23.86 25.09 -47.96
C LYS A 253 25.23 24.51 -48.22
N LYS A 254 25.70 23.47 -47.52
CA LYS A 254 26.94 22.75 -47.83
C LYS A 254 26.83 22.03 -49.17
N SER A 255 25.75 21.33 -49.47
CA SER A 255 25.51 20.64 -50.74
C SER A 255 25.55 21.63 -51.93
N ILE A 256 24.92 22.82 -51.79
CA ILE A 256 24.96 23.88 -52.82
C ILE A 256 26.41 24.40 -53.01
N LYS A 257 27.14 24.62 -51.88
CA LYS A 257 28.57 25.03 -51.96
C LYS A 257 29.44 23.92 -52.55
N THR A 258 29.18 22.66 -52.25
CA THR A 258 29.95 21.53 -52.83
C THR A 258 29.63 21.39 -54.31
N PHE A 259 28.39 21.60 -54.74
CA PHE A 259 28.03 21.64 -56.16
C PHE A 259 28.68 22.83 -56.93
N ALA A 260 28.78 23.99 -56.24
CA ALA A 260 29.51 25.15 -56.81
C ALA A 260 31.03 24.95 -56.86
N ILE A 261 31.60 24.23 -55.87
CA ILE A 261 33.05 23.90 -55.82
C ILE A 261 33.41 22.77 -56.79
N THR A 262 32.54 21.77 -57.00
CA THR A 262 32.79 20.70 -57.98
C THR A 262 32.72 21.24 -59.42
N ALA A 263 31.92 22.29 -59.68
CA ALA A 263 31.97 23.01 -60.96
C ALA A 263 33.22 23.87 -61.14
N SER A 264 33.88 24.28 -60.04
CA SER A 264 35.12 25.07 -60.08
C SER A 264 36.39 24.18 -59.90
N ALA A 265 36.27 22.95 -59.35
CA ALA A 265 37.39 22.07 -59.01
C ALA A 265 37.89 21.15 -60.15
N LEU A 266 37.39 21.37 -61.37
CA LEU A 266 38.05 20.78 -62.55
C LEU A 266 39.35 21.51 -62.97
N VAL A 267 39.74 22.50 -62.13
CA VAL A 267 40.95 23.32 -62.47
C VAL A 267 42.14 23.19 -61.50
N ILE A 268 42.00 22.59 -60.33
CA ILE A 268 43.16 22.47 -59.41
C ILE A 268 43.24 21.07 -58.81
N ILE A 269 43.77 20.15 -59.59
CA ILE A 269 44.46 18.97 -59.08
C ILE A 269 45.90 19.45 -58.75
N PHE A 270 46.23 19.56 -57.51
CA PHE A 270 47.52 19.42 -56.81
C PHE A 270 47.58 20.37 -55.58
N GLY A 271 47.58 19.78 -54.41
CA GLY A 271 48.16 20.42 -53.25
C GLY A 271 47.21 20.48 -52.02
N GLY A 272 47.46 19.68 -51.02
CA GLY A 272 47.02 20.01 -49.69
C GLY A 272 46.40 18.90 -48.84
N HIS A 273 47.19 17.92 -48.54
CA HIS A 273 46.88 16.87 -47.59
C HIS A 273 47.17 17.33 -46.15
N ALA A 274 46.45 18.28 -45.58
CA ALA A 274 46.62 18.67 -44.18
C ALA A 274 45.54 19.58 -43.60
N ILE A 275 44.22 19.30 -43.71
CA ILE A 275 43.20 19.85 -42.77
C ILE A 275 42.01 18.88 -42.69
N TYR A 276 42.24 17.70 -42.07
CA TYR A 276 41.14 16.75 -41.86
C TYR A 276 41.11 16.25 -40.40
N LYS A 277 41.09 17.20 -39.42
CA LYS A 277 41.03 16.81 -38.02
C LYS A 277 40.29 17.78 -37.09
N ALA A 278 39.35 18.55 -37.54
CA ALA A 278 38.71 19.47 -36.66
C ALA A 278 37.25 19.79 -36.98
N VAL A 279 36.35 18.84 -37.19
CA VAL A 279 34.89 18.99 -36.95
C VAL A 279 34.17 17.69 -37.33
N THR A 280 34.39 16.61 -36.62
CA THR A 280 33.43 15.53 -36.53
C THR A 280 32.85 15.55 -35.11
N PRO A 281 31.52 15.56 -34.95
CA PRO A 281 30.97 15.34 -33.60
C PRO A 281 31.44 13.96 -33.13
N PRO A 282 31.74 13.81 -31.82
CA PRO A 282 32.20 12.55 -31.27
C PRO A 282 31.21 11.44 -31.59
N THR A 283 31.71 10.26 -31.88
CA THR A 283 30.90 9.05 -32.04
C THR A 283 30.19 8.75 -30.73
N LYS A 284 29.11 7.91 -30.73
CA LYS A 284 28.46 7.49 -29.49
C LYS A 284 29.44 6.89 -28.49
N GLU A 285 30.41 6.13 -28.94
CA GLU A 285 31.47 5.53 -28.11
C GLU A 285 32.42 6.58 -27.53
N GLU A 286 32.80 7.59 -28.31
CA GLU A 286 33.59 8.72 -27.81
C GLU A 286 32.81 9.59 -26.82
N GLN A 287 31.52 9.79 -27.05
CA GLN A 287 30.66 10.51 -26.09
C GLN A 287 30.54 9.77 -24.76
N VAL A 288 30.31 8.46 -24.80
CA VAL A 288 30.28 7.60 -23.58
C VAL A 288 31.63 7.65 -22.85
N SER A 289 32.77 7.62 -23.58
CA SER A 289 34.09 7.72 -22.97
C SER A 289 34.30 9.08 -22.28
N MET A 290 33.85 10.19 -22.89
CA MET A 290 33.91 11.53 -22.28
C MET A 290 33.01 11.64 -21.05
N ASP A 291 31.82 11.05 -21.07
CA ASP A 291 30.91 11.06 -19.95
C ASP A 291 31.43 10.18 -18.79
N LEU A 292 32.05 9.05 -19.09
CA LEU A 292 32.77 8.20 -18.14
C LEU A 292 33.97 8.90 -17.48
N GLU A 293 34.71 9.73 -18.22
CA GLU A 293 35.79 10.56 -17.64
C GLU A 293 35.27 11.62 -16.71
N LYS A 294 34.18 12.33 -17.10
CA LYS A 294 33.55 13.34 -16.24
C LYS A 294 33.05 12.78 -14.93
N PHE A 295 32.39 11.60 -14.93
CA PHE A 295 31.91 11.03 -13.70
C PHE A 295 33.06 10.51 -12.81
N SER A 296 34.16 10.02 -13.35
CA SER A 296 35.30 9.59 -12.55
C SER A 296 35.94 10.73 -11.76
N ASP A 297 35.91 11.96 -12.31
CA ASP A 297 36.43 13.15 -11.64
C ASP A 297 35.47 13.70 -10.57
N ASN A 298 34.20 13.68 -10.84
CA ASN A 298 33.18 14.32 -10.01
C ASN A 298 32.35 13.34 -9.17
N GLY A 299 32.42 12.04 -9.43
CA GLY A 299 31.63 10.99 -8.75
C GLY A 299 30.12 11.06 -9.00
N VAL A 300 29.62 11.93 -9.89
CA VAL A 300 28.20 12.09 -10.18
C VAL A 300 27.82 11.23 -11.39
N LEU A 301 26.84 10.35 -11.21
CA LEU A 301 26.37 9.41 -12.21
C LEU A 301 24.96 9.79 -12.69
N THR A 302 24.73 9.75 -13.99
CA THR A 302 23.37 9.84 -14.52
C THR A 302 22.71 8.47 -14.49
N GLU A 303 21.38 8.44 -14.34
CA GLU A 303 20.60 7.20 -14.34
C GLU A 303 20.79 6.40 -15.66
N ASP A 304 20.88 7.09 -16.79
CA ASP A 304 21.12 6.49 -18.11
C ASP A 304 22.48 5.82 -18.18
N LEU A 305 23.52 6.50 -17.70
CA LEU A 305 24.89 5.95 -17.67
C LEU A 305 24.97 4.75 -16.72
N ALA A 306 24.30 4.81 -15.56
CA ALA A 306 24.24 3.71 -14.61
C ALA A 306 23.55 2.46 -15.18
N LYS A 307 22.42 2.64 -15.87
CA LYS A 307 21.62 1.53 -16.41
C LYS A 307 22.23 0.90 -17.68
N ASN A 308 22.67 1.73 -18.60
CA ASN A 308 23.08 1.25 -19.92
C ASN A 308 24.58 0.92 -20.04
N HIS A 309 25.43 1.43 -19.13
CA HIS A 309 26.87 1.27 -19.14
C HIS A 309 27.46 0.81 -17.80
N LYS A 310 26.68 0.00 -17.05
CA LYS A 310 27.01 -0.45 -15.70
C LYS A 310 28.41 -1.07 -15.61
N SER A 311 28.76 -1.97 -16.53
CA SER A 311 30.03 -2.69 -16.48
C SER A 311 31.24 -1.78 -16.74
N GLU A 312 31.09 -0.78 -17.60
CA GLU A 312 32.13 0.22 -17.88
C GLU A 312 32.34 1.16 -16.70
N VAL A 313 31.23 1.57 -16.06
CA VAL A 313 31.21 2.39 -14.85
C VAL A 313 31.86 1.65 -13.68
N GLU A 314 31.50 0.38 -13.45
CA GLU A 314 32.09 -0.46 -12.40
C GLU A 314 33.60 -0.61 -12.57
N LYS A 315 34.05 -0.83 -13.81
CA LYS A 315 35.47 -0.92 -14.11
C LYS A 315 36.23 0.36 -13.78
N LYS A 316 35.69 1.51 -14.18
CA LYS A 316 36.26 2.83 -13.85
C LYS A 316 36.25 3.11 -12.35
N ALA A 317 35.17 2.74 -11.62
CA ALA A 317 35.12 2.87 -10.21
C ALA A 317 36.18 2.05 -9.48
N GLU A 318 36.44 0.81 -9.90
CA GLU A 318 37.50 -0.02 -9.32
C GLU A 318 38.89 0.57 -9.54
N GLU A 319 39.15 1.25 -10.68
CA GLU A 319 40.45 1.91 -10.98
C GLU A 319 40.78 3.01 -9.93
N ILE A 320 39.76 3.73 -9.44
CA ILE A 320 39.95 4.83 -8.47
C ILE A 320 39.82 4.38 -6.99
N LYS A 321 39.41 3.17 -6.71
CA LYS A 321 39.16 2.63 -5.38
C LYS A 321 40.28 2.86 -4.37
N ASN A 322 41.54 2.68 -4.80
CA ASN A 322 42.70 2.83 -3.92
C ASN A 322 43.18 4.28 -3.80
N SER A 323 42.86 5.14 -4.75
CA SER A 323 43.29 6.55 -4.79
C SER A 323 42.21 7.47 -4.18
N ASP A 324 40.92 7.18 -4.37
CA ASP A 324 39.80 7.95 -3.86
C ASP A 324 38.65 7.03 -3.49
N TYR A 325 38.73 6.47 -2.27
CA TYR A 325 37.73 5.53 -1.74
C TYR A 325 36.37 6.16 -1.53
N ASP A 326 36.29 7.45 -1.18
CA ASP A 326 35.01 8.14 -1.00
C ASP A 326 34.25 8.27 -2.33
N THR A 327 34.93 8.64 -3.41
CA THR A 327 34.35 8.69 -4.76
C THR A 327 33.95 7.29 -5.26
N TYR A 328 34.76 6.27 -4.99
CA TYR A 328 34.39 4.87 -5.27
C TYR A 328 33.09 4.48 -4.58
N CYS A 329 32.96 4.72 -3.28
CA CYS A 329 31.74 4.41 -2.51
C CYS A 329 30.53 5.18 -3.04
N TYR A 330 30.70 6.45 -3.41
CA TYR A 330 29.63 7.28 -3.95
C TYR A 330 29.12 6.76 -5.30
N ILE A 331 30.01 6.32 -6.20
CA ILE A 331 29.67 5.70 -7.48
C ILE A 331 28.95 4.36 -7.26
N GLN A 332 29.45 3.51 -6.36
CA GLN A 332 28.83 2.22 -6.04
C GLN A 332 27.42 2.40 -5.43
N ALA A 333 27.21 3.43 -4.61
CA ALA A 333 25.89 3.76 -4.10
C ALA A 333 24.92 4.14 -5.23
N GLN A 334 25.35 4.98 -6.16
CA GLN A 334 24.55 5.39 -7.30
C GLN A 334 24.25 4.23 -8.26
N LEU A 335 25.22 3.34 -8.51
CA LEU A 335 25.00 2.11 -9.29
C LEU A 335 23.95 1.20 -8.61
N SER A 336 24.10 0.97 -7.31
CA SER A 336 23.15 0.15 -6.54
C SER A 336 21.75 0.76 -6.56
N LEU A 337 21.62 2.07 -6.51
CA LEU A 337 20.36 2.78 -6.56
C LEU A 337 19.73 2.78 -7.96
N TYR A 338 20.49 3.24 -8.97
CA TYR A 338 19.95 3.51 -10.31
C TYR A 338 19.91 2.29 -11.22
N ALA A 339 20.90 1.38 -11.13
CA ALA A 339 20.96 0.19 -11.97
C ALA A 339 20.33 -1.04 -11.34
N ASP A 340 20.46 -1.22 -10.02
CA ASP A 340 20.02 -2.42 -9.32
C ASP A 340 18.73 -2.21 -8.49
N ASP A 341 18.24 -0.97 -8.42
CA ASP A 341 17.06 -0.57 -7.62
C ASP A 341 17.14 -1.04 -6.16
N ASN A 342 18.34 -0.96 -5.57
CA ASN A 342 18.66 -1.52 -4.27
C ASN A 342 19.14 -0.44 -3.29
N GLY A 343 18.18 0.27 -2.68
CA GLY A 343 18.44 1.33 -1.72
C GLY A 343 19.22 0.87 -0.48
N PHE A 344 18.99 -0.37 -0.03
CA PHE A 344 19.67 -0.93 1.15
C PHE A 344 21.19 -1.11 0.93
N VAL A 345 21.60 -1.60 -0.24
CA VAL A 345 23.01 -1.72 -0.59
C VAL A 345 23.62 -0.35 -0.82
N ALA A 346 22.90 0.54 -1.49
CA ALA A 346 23.35 1.90 -1.72
C ALA A 346 23.66 2.66 -0.41
N ILE A 347 22.80 2.57 0.60
CA ILE A 347 23.03 3.20 1.90
C ILE A 347 24.31 2.65 2.58
N LYS A 348 24.60 1.36 2.47
CA LYS A 348 25.82 0.80 3.04
C LYS A 348 27.09 1.42 2.45
N TYR A 349 27.09 1.72 1.16
CA TYR A 349 28.20 2.44 0.53
C TYR A 349 28.25 3.90 0.98
N LEU A 350 27.11 4.60 1.04
CA LEU A 350 27.07 6.00 1.49
C LEU A 350 27.59 6.18 2.93
N GLN A 351 27.31 5.21 3.80
CA GLN A 351 27.78 5.21 5.20
C GLN A 351 29.30 5.04 5.34
N GLN A 352 30.01 4.61 4.29
CA GLN A 352 31.47 4.45 4.30
C GLN A 352 32.20 5.72 3.86
N ILE A 353 31.49 6.71 3.32
CA ILE A 353 32.07 7.97 2.86
C ILE A 353 32.42 8.86 4.07
N LYS A 354 33.66 9.31 4.12
CA LYS A 354 34.17 10.15 5.20
C LYS A 354 33.98 11.65 4.94
N HIS A 355 34.05 12.07 3.68
CA HIS A 355 34.01 13.46 3.24
C HIS A 355 32.78 13.71 2.36
N THR A 356 31.59 13.68 2.99
CA THR A 356 30.29 13.82 2.29
C THR A 356 30.10 15.17 1.64
N GLU A 357 30.77 16.22 2.17
CA GLU A 357 30.77 17.60 1.62
C GLU A 357 31.34 17.72 0.21
N ARG A 358 32.07 16.71 -0.24
CA ARG A 358 32.65 16.66 -1.62
C ARG A 358 31.57 16.41 -2.68
N PHE A 359 30.42 15.88 -2.31
CA PHE A 359 29.38 15.45 -3.25
C PHE A 359 28.13 16.32 -3.08
N SER A 360 27.91 17.24 -4.05
CA SER A 360 26.82 18.22 -4.00
C SER A 360 25.43 17.57 -3.86
N ASP A 361 25.27 16.40 -4.43
CA ASP A 361 23.99 15.65 -4.46
C ASP A 361 23.90 14.56 -3.40
N TYR A 362 24.84 14.47 -2.46
CA TYR A 362 24.88 13.40 -1.44
C TYR A 362 23.56 13.23 -0.71
N ASN A 363 23.00 14.30 -0.17
CA ASN A 363 21.74 14.26 0.58
C ASN A 363 20.57 13.77 -0.29
N LYS A 364 20.51 14.19 -1.54
CA LYS A 364 19.50 13.78 -2.50
C LYS A 364 19.59 12.27 -2.78
N VAL A 365 20.79 11.75 -3.04
CA VAL A 365 21.02 10.32 -3.25
C VAL A 365 20.68 9.53 -1.98
N TYR A 366 21.06 10.02 -0.81
CA TYR A 366 20.77 9.39 0.48
C TYR A 366 19.27 9.29 0.76
N ASP A 367 18.51 10.35 0.48
CA ASP A 367 17.06 10.36 0.64
C ASP A 367 16.35 9.43 -0.36
N LEU A 368 16.79 9.42 -1.63
CA LEU A 368 16.31 8.46 -2.63
C LEU A 368 16.58 7.00 -2.23
N CYS A 369 17.73 6.72 -1.62
CA CYS A 369 18.01 5.37 -1.11
C CYS A 369 17.07 4.94 0.01
N LYS A 370 16.68 5.86 0.90
CA LYS A 370 15.70 5.58 1.97
C LYS A 370 14.30 5.32 1.44
N ASP A 371 13.93 6.02 0.37
CA ASP A 371 12.62 5.86 -0.24
C ASP A 371 12.49 4.51 -0.98
N ASN A 372 13.63 3.90 -1.36
CA ASN A 372 13.75 2.63 -2.08
C ASN A 372 14.14 1.44 -1.15
N MET A 373 14.09 1.60 0.17
CA MET A 373 14.22 0.51 1.14
C MET A 373 12.88 -0.06 1.55
#